data_c473cb4edacbccab6ac99e117304c980
#
_entry.id   c473cb4edacbccab6ac99e117304c980
#
_cell.length_a   1.000
_cell.length_b   1.000
_cell.length_c   1.000
_cell.angle_alpha   90.00
_cell.angle_beta   90.00
_cell.angle_gamma   90.00
#
_symmetry.space_group_name_H-M   'P 1'
#
loop_
_entity.id
_entity.type
_entity.pdbx_description
1 polymer ?
#
loop_
_entity_poly.entity_id
_entity_poly.type
_entity_poly.pdbx_seq_one_letter_code
_entity_poly.pdbx_strand_id
1 'polypeptide(L)'
;ACSSSILAAFPCKIVCRIYPPSHVLAVRSKPSLLTWITCDGVHIDPASGKHTILGVFSNIQARSFPVVHPYMVWFLTLTDVQPGKHMIKMSMGLDPTNPGELLHREFESQSPLHRINLINELRNLSFDQPGEYSILIEVDDEPILATNLIVS
;
A
#
# COMPACT_ATOMS: atom_id res chain seq x y z
N ALA A 1 16.68 20.23 -79.87
CA ALA A 1 15.46 19.75 -79.17
C ALA A 1 15.70 19.75 -77.66
N CYS A 2 15.09 20.69 -76.96
CA CYS A 2 15.10 20.78 -75.52
C CYS A 2 14.05 19.86 -74.92
N SER A 3 14.40 19.15 -73.87
CA SER A 3 13.44 18.57 -72.97
C SER A 3 13.83 18.94 -71.55
N SER A 4 13.15 19.93 -71.03
CA SER A 4 13.23 20.34 -69.63
C SER A 4 12.31 19.48 -68.80
N SER A 5 12.85 18.69 -67.92
CA SER A 5 12.09 17.96 -66.91
C SER A 5 12.03 18.83 -65.66
N ILE A 6 10.85 19.33 -65.36
CA ILE A 6 10.57 20.09 -64.15
C ILE A 6 10.25 19.06 -63.04
N LEU A 7 11.15 18.89 -62.10
CA LEU A 7 10.85 18.21 -60.83
C LEU A 7 10.05 19.15 -59.95
N ALA A 8 8.79 18.84 -59.75
CA ALA A 8 7.94 19.52 -58.78
C ALA A 8 8.29 19.02 -57.38
N ALA A 9 8.85 19.94 -56.57
CA ALA A 9 9.05 19.72 -55.17
C ALA A 9 7.71 19.82 -54.45
N PHE A 10 7.28 18.71 -53.86
CA PHE A 10 6.14 18.69 -52.94
C PHE A 10 6.59 19.27 -51.58
N PRO A 11 5.97 20.33 -51.10
CA PRO A 11 6.22 20.75 -49.73
C PRO A 11 5.55 19.78 -48.77
N CYS A 12 6.35 19.03 -48.06
CA CYS A 12 5.90 18.24 -46.92
C CYS A 12 5.39 19.18 -45.83
N LYS A 13 4.10 19.47 -45.85
CA LYS A 13 3.44 20.15 -44.73
C LYS A 13 3.34 19.14 -43.58
N ILE A 14 4.33 19.16 -42.69
CA ILE A 14 4.19 18.56 -41.37
C ILE A 14 3.12 19.37 -40.67
N VAL A 15 1.89 18.87 -40.72
CA VAL A 15 0.82 19.34 -39.86
C VAL A 15 1.15 18.86 -38.46
N CYS A 16 1.89 19.69 -37.71
CA CYS A 16 1.93 19.53 -36.25
C CYS A 16 0.50 19.69 -35.74
N ARG A 17 -0.22 18.58 -35.61
CA ARG A 17 -1.45 18.56 -34.83
C ARG A 17 -1.03 18.83 -33.39
N ILE A 18 -1.14 20.09 -32.99
CA ILE A 18 -1.15 20.48 -31.59
C ILE A 18 -2.44 19.84 -31.04
N TYR A 19 -2.32 18.66 -30.47
CA TYR A 19 -3.36 18.14 -29.60
C TYR A 19 -3.48 19.14 -28.44
N PRO A 20 -4.67 19.71 -28.20
CA PRO A 20 -4.85 20.45 -26.97
C PRO A 20 -4.52 19.48 -25.83
N PRO A 21 -3.90 19.95 -24.74
CA PRO A 21 -3.72 19.09 -23.58
C PRO A 21 -5.12 18.59 -23.21
N SER A 22 -5.37 17.35 -23.53
CA SER A 22 -6.51 16.65 -23.01
C SER A 22 -6.49 16.93 -21.52
N HIS A 23 -7.54 17.53 -21.00
CA HIS A 23 -7.80 17.50 -19.57
C HIS A 23 -7.81 16.03 -19.18
N VAL A 24 -6.64 15.51 -18.90
CA VAL A 24 -6.51 14.29 -18.13
C VAL A 24 -7.14 14.69 -16.81
N LEU A 25 -8.44 14.39 -16.69
CA LEU A 25 -9.05 14.27 -15.40
C LEU A 25 -8.06 13.42 -14.62
N ALA A 26 -7.35 14.06 -13.68
CA ALA A 26 -6.46 13.35 -12.78
C ALA A 26 -7.36 12.35 -12.09
N VAL A 27 -7.39 11.14 -12.62
CA VAL A 27 -7.93 9.98 -11.93
C VAL A 27 -7.09 9.95 -10.68
N ARG A 28 -7.65 10.38 -9.55
CA ARG A 28 -7.03 10.22 -8.25
C ARG A 28 -6.85 8.72 -8.11
N SER A 29 -5.67 8.23 -8.42
CA SER A 29 -5.33 6.85 -8.19
C SER A 29 -5.48 6.64 -6.69
N LYS A 30 -6.30 5.67 -6.31
CA LYS A 30 -6.45 5.28 -4.91
C LYS A 30 -5.15 4.60 -4.50
N PRO A 31 -4.72 4.77 -3.24
CA PRO A 31 -3.63 3.97 -2.69
C PRO A 31 -3.87 2.49 -2.93
N SER A 32 -2.85 1.81 -3.44
CA SER A 32 -2.88 0.37 -3.69
C SER A 32 -1.94 -0.35 -2.74
N LEU A 33 -2.42 -1.45 -2.17
CA LEU A 33 -1.62 -2.33 -1.33
C LEU A 33 -0.91 -3.36 -2.21
N LEU A 34 0.43 -3.34 -2.21
CA LEU A 34 1.24 -4.34 -2.92
C LEU A 34 1.61 -5.53 -2.04
N THR A 35 1.81 -5.27 -0.75
CA THR A 35 2.26 -6.29 0.19
C THR A 35 1.66 -6.05 1.55
N TRP A 36 1.19 -7.11 2.20
CA TRP A 36 0.85 -7.16 3.61
C TRP A 36 1.39 -8.44 4.21
N ILE A 37 2.18 -8.32 5.28
CA ILE A 37 2.84 -9.44 5.94
C ILE A 37 2.75 -9.23 7.45
N THR A 38 2.39 -10.29 8.17
CA THR A 38 2.54 -10.39 9.62
C THR A 38 3.83 -11.13 9.95
N CYS A 39 4.66 -10.56 10.83
CA CYS A 39 5.95 -11.12 11.15
C CYS A 39 6.40 -10.78 12.58
N ASP A 40 7.44 -11.45 13.05
CA ASP A 40 8.05 -11.22 14.35
C ASP A 40 8.89 -9.94 14.40
N GLY A 41 9.40 -9.49 13.25
CA GLY A 41 10.20 -8.28 13.20
C GLY A 41 10.66 -7.91 11.80
N VAL A 42 11.11 -6.67 11.67
CA VAL A 42 11.73 -6.13 10.45
C VAL A 42 13.03 -5.47 10.82
N HIS A 43 14.13 -5.90 10.19
CA HIS A 43 15.42 -5.26 10.30
C HIS A 43 15.67 -4.38 9.08
N ILE A 44 16.12 -3.16 9.32
CA ILE A 44 16.53 -2.23 8.26
C ILE A 44 18.04 -2.18 8.24
N ASP A 45 18.64 -2.58 7.13
CA ASP A 45 20.08 -2.45 6.94
C ASP A 45 20.45 -0.95 6.85
N PRO A 46 21.24 -0.42 7.79
CA PRO A 46 21.57 1.00 7.83
C PRO A 46 22.42 1.46 6.62
N ALA A 47 23.13 0.56 5.95
CA ALA A 47 23.97 0.90 4.82
C ALA A 47 23.18 1.00 3.51
N SER A 48 22.21 0.12 3.29
CA SER A 48 21.45 0.01 2.04
C SER A 48 20.00 0.43 2.15
N GLY A 49 19.45 0.60 3.35
CA GLY A 49 18.04 0.84 3.61
C GLY A 49 17.12 -0.34 3.28
N LYS A 50 17.69 -1.51 2.98
CA LYS A 50 16.91 -2.71 2.65
C LYS A 50 16.28 -3.31 3.90
N HIS A 51 15.07 -3.86 3.72
CA HIS A 51 14.31 -4.52 4.78
C HIS A 51 14.55 -6.02 4.75
N THR A 52 14.81 -6.59 5.92
CA THR A 52 14.81 -8.04 6.16
C THR A 52 13.63 -8.37 7.07
N ILE A 53 12.73 -9.21 6.60
CA ILE A 53 11.54 -9.62 7.33
C ILE A 53 11.85 -10.94 8.04
N LEU A 54 11.57 -11.00 9.35
CA LEU A 54 11.90 -12.11 10.21
C LEU A 54 10.61 -12.75 10.76
N GLY A 55 10.54 -14.08 10.71
CA GLY A 55 9.47 -14.84 11.34
C GLY A 55 8.07 -14.53 10.78
N VAL A 56 7.86 -14.73 9.48
CA VAL A 56 6.55 -14.54 8.85
C VAL A 56 5.57 -15.60 9.33
N PHE A 57 4.38 -15.18 9.75
CA PHE A 57 3.30 -16.07 10.17
C PHE A 57 1.94 -15.60 9.66
N SER A 58 0.97 -16.51 9.59
CA SER A 58 -0.41 -16.24 9.17
C SER A 58 -1.46 -16.58 10.23
N ASN A 59 -1.04 -17.23 11.32
CA ASN A 59 -1.91 -17.63 12.42
C ASN A 59 -1.14 -17.57 13.73
N ILE A 60 -1.87 -17.39 14.82
CA ILE A 60 -1.34 -17.44 16.19
C ILE A 60 -1.90 -18.68 16.86
N GLN A 61 -1.00 -19.49 17.45
CA GLN A 61 -1.39 -20.65 18.26
C GLN A 61 -1.17 -20.35 19.73
N ALA A 62 -2.21 -20.55 20.53
CA ALA A 62 -2.18 -20.35 21.97
C ALA A 62 -2.55 -21.63 22.71
N ARG A 63 -1.92 -21.86 23.86
CA ARG A 63 -2.23 -23.03 24.71
C ARG A 63 -3.47 -22.84 25.58
N SER A 64 -3.81 -21.59 25.83
CA SER A 64 -4.96 -21.20 26.67
C SER A 64 -5.38 -19.77 26.37
N PHE A 65 -6.61 -19.42 26.70
CA PHE A 65 -7.19 -18.10 26.57
C PHE A 65 -7.63 -17.55 27.93
N PRO A 66 -7.58 -16.22 28.14
CA PRO A 66 -7.08 -15.20 27.22
C PRO A 66 -5.57 -15.32 27.02
N VAL A 67 -5.09 -14.94 25.83
CA VAL A 67 -3.67 -14.91 25.52
C VAL A 67 -3.24 -13.50 25.12
N VAL A 68 -2.06 -13.10 25.55
CA VAL A 68 -1.42 -11.83 25.11
C VAL A 68 -0.27 -12.17 24.17
N HIS A 69 -0.38 -11.71 22.93
CA HIS A 69 0.71 -11.76 21.99
C HIS A 69 1.61 -10.53 22.21
N PRO A 70 2.87 -10.73 22.66
CA PRO A 70 3.66 -9.62 23.17
C PRO A 70 4.08 -8.62 22.12
N TYR A 71 4.35 -9.10 20.90
CA TYR A 71 4.87 -8.25 19.83
C TYR A 71 4.69 -8.89 18.47
N MET A 72 4.23 -8.10 17.50
CA MET A 72 4.26 -8.45 16.09
C MET A 72 4.40 -7.19 15.23
N VAL A 73 4.81 -7.38 14.00
CA VAL A 73 4.89 -6.30 13.01
C VAL A 73 3.95 -6.60 11.86
N TRP A 74 3.19 -5.60 11.46
CA TRP A 74 2.48 -5.58 10.20
C TRP A 74 3.29 -4.75 9.21
N PHE A 75 3.91 -5.43 8.27
CA PHE A 75 4.68 -4.81 7.19
C PHE A 75 3.80 -4.62 5.97
N LEU A 76 3.72 -3.38 5.48
CA LEU A 76 2.93 -3.02 4.31
C LEU A 76 3.79 -2.32 3.29
N THR A 77 3.50 -2.57 2.00
CA THR A 77 4.01 -1.77 0.89
C THR A 77 2.85 -1.17 0.12
N LEU A 78 2.83 0.15 0.07
CA LEU A 78 1.82 0.94 -0.66
C LEU A 78 2.41 1.53 -1.94
N THR A 79 1.57 1.71 -2.94
CA THR A 79 1.85 2.45 -4.18
C THR A 79 0.67 3.35 -4.54
N ASP A 80 0.85 4.22 -5.52
CA ASP A 80 -0.17 5.16 -6.01
C ASP A 80 -0.69 6.15 -4.94
N VAL A 81 0.10 6.36 -3.89
CA VAL A 81 -0.22 7.32 -2.83
C VAL A 81 0.15 8.72 -3.31
N GLN A 82 -0.82 9.61 -3.38
CA GLN A 82 -0.59 10.99 -3.84
C GLN A 82 0.39 11.73 -2.90
N PRO A 83 1.11 12.76 -3.41
CA PRO A 83 2.00 13.55 -2.56
C PRO A 83 1.24 14.21 -1.40
N GLY A 84 1.85 14.22 -0.23
CA GLY A 84 1.32 14.86 0.96
C GLY A 84 1.22 13.92 2.16
N LYS A 85 0.52 14.39 3.18
CA LYS A 85 0.29 13.66 4.43
C LYS A 85 -0.97 12.81 4.32
N HIS A 86 -0.88 11.60 4.83
CA HIS A 86 -1.94 10.60 4.82
C HIS A 86 -2.06 9.95 6.19
N MET A 87 -3.25 9.46 6.49
CA MET A 87 -3.52 8.72 7.72
C MET A 87 -3.72 7.25 7.41
N ILE A 88 -2.98 6.38 8.10
CA ILE A 88 -3.27 4.94 8.10
C ILE A 88 -3.94 4.55 9.40
N LYS A 89 -5.02 3.77 9.27
CA LYS A 89 -5.75 3.20 10.39
C LYS A 89 -5.79 1.68 10.23
N MET A 90 -5.51 0.98 11.31
CA MET A 90 -5.54 -0.47 11.38
C MET A 90 -6.45 -0.89 12.50
N SER A 91 -7.38 -1.77 12.20
CA SER A 91 -8.37 -2.27 13.14
C SER A 91 -8.45 -3.79 13.08
N MET A 92 -8.75 -4.43 14.21
CA MET A 92 -8.92 -5.88 14.30
C MET A 92 -9.97 -6.23 15.35
N GLY A 93 -10.75 -7.28 15.09
CA GLY A 93 -11.71 -7.78 16.05
C GLY A 93 -12.43 -9.03 15.55
N LEU A 94 -13.11 -9.72 16.48
CA LEU A 94 -13.96 -10.87 16.15
C LEU A 94 -15.24 -10.43 15.42
N ASP A 95 -15.73 -9.24 15.71
CA ASP A 95 -16.87 -8.65 15.00
C ASP A 95 -16.35 -7.86 13.79
N PRO A 96 -16.57 -8.36 12.56
CA PRO A 96 -16.12 -7.66 11.34
C PRO A 96 -16.83 -6.33 11.11
N THR A 97 -17.97 -6.09 11.75
CA THR A 97 -18.74 -4.85 11.61
C THR A 97 -18.24 -3.73 12.53
N ASN A 98 -17.53 -4.11 13.61
CA ASN A 98 -17.01 -3.16 14.58
C ASN A 98 -15.63 -3.60 15.12
N PRO A 99 -14.59 -3.67 14.26
CA PRO A 99 -13.27 -4.04 14.70
C PRO A 99 -12.67 -2.93 15.58
N GLY A 100 -11.99 -3.32 16.65
CA GLY A 100 -11.27 -2.38 17.52
C GLY A 100 -10.08 -1.74 16.82
N GLU A 101 -9.89 -0.44 17.00
CA GLU A 101 -8.72 0.27 16.47
C GLU A 101 -7.45 -0.18 17.20
N LEU A 102 -6.43 -0.57 16.44
CA LEU A 102 -5.11 -0.97 16.94
C LEU A 102 -4.07 0.13 16.78
N LEU A 103 -4.12 0.83 15.66
CA LEU A 103 -3.14 1.83 15.28
C LEU A 103 -3.79 2.89 14.39
N HIS A 104 -3.45 4.15 14.66
CA HIS A 104 -3.82 5.29 13.83
C HIS A 104 -2.64 6.25 13.78
N ARG A 105 -2.01 6.42 12.62
CA ARG A 105 -0.84 7.28 12.49
C ARG A 105 -0.73 7.95 11.14
N GLU A 106 -0.02 9.07 11.09
CA GLU A 106 0.30 9.81 9.88
C GLU A 106 1.53 9.19 9.20
N PHE A 107 1.54 9.24 7.87
CA PHE A 107 2.70 9.01 7.03
C PHE A 107 2.70 10.00 5.86
N GLU A 108 3.83 10.16 5.20
CA GLU A 108 3.99 11.10 4.09
C GLU A 108 4.40 10.40 2.80
N SER A 109 3.81 10.84 1.69
CA SER A 109 4.20 10.45 0.34
C SER A 109 4.77 11.65 -0.40
N GLN A 110 5.83 11.41 -1.15
CA GLN A 110 6.45 12.44 -2.02
C GLN A 110 6.05 12.30 -3.48
N SER A 111 5.68 11.10 -3.91
CA SER A 111 5.33 10.80 -5.29
C SER A 111 4.47 9.55 -5.39
N PRO A 112 3.45 9.52 -6.25
CA PRO A 112 2.65 8.32 -6.48
C PRO A 112 3.44 7.16 -7.10
N LEU A 113 4.60 7.45 -7.68
CA LEU A 113 5.49 6.44 -8.28
C LEU A 113 6.38 5.75 -7.24
N HIS A 114 6.48 6.30 -6.05
CA HIS A 114 7.27 5.69 -4.97
C HIS A 114 6.49 4.59 -4.27
N ARG A 115 7.19 3.53 -3.94
CA ARG A 115 6.69 2.50 -3.03
C ARG A 115 6.99 2.92 -1.60
N ILE A 116 5.97 2.90 -0.77
CA ILE A 116 6.07 3.29 0.64
C ILE A 116 6.00 2.04 1.48
N ASN A 117 7.09 1.74 2.19
CA ASN A 117 7.13 0.64 3.15
C ASN A 117 6.75 1.17 4.53
N LEU A 118 5.70 0.62 5.11
CA LEU A 118 5.23 0.95 6.44
C LEU A 118 5.47 -0.22 7.38
N ILE A 119 6.26 0.02 8.42
CA ILE A 119 6.53 -0.92 9.51
C ILE A 119 5.65 -0.50 10.67
N ASN A 120 4.69 -1.35 11.04
CA ASN A 120 3.72 -1.07 12.09
C ASN A 120 3.89 -2.07 13.22
N GLU A 121 4.49 -1.61 14.31
CA GLU A 121 4.71 -2.42 15.50
C GLU A 121 3.44 -2.47 16.34
N LEU A 122 2.98 -3.66 16.64
CA LEU A 122 1.86 -3.92 17.52
C LEU A 122 2.36 -4.65 18.77
N ARG A 123 1.96 -4.16 19.93
CA ARG A 123 2.44 -4.68 21.22
C ARG A 123 1.29 -5.07 22.11
N ASN A 124 1.48 -6.16 22.85
CA ASN A 124 0.55 -6.63 23.87
C ASN A 124 -0.89 -6.80 23.35
N LEU A 125 -1.05 -7.42 22.20
CA LEU A 125 -2.37 -7.73 21.66
C LEU A 125 -3.02 -8.84 22.47
N SER A 126 -4.18 -8.56 23.04
CA SER A 126 -4.96 -9.53 23.82
C SER A 126 -6.01 -10.21 22.95
N PHE A 127 -6.06 -11.53 23.03
CA PHE A 127 -7.06 -12.34 22.39
C PHE A 127 -7.80 -13.12 23.47
N ASP A 128 -9.09 -12.82 23.65
CA ASP A 128 -9.89 -13.38 24.74
C ASP A 128 -10.34 -14.81 24.45
N GLN A 129 -10.46 -15.18 23.20
CA GLN A 129 -10.91 -16.49 22.75
C GLN A 129 -10.33 -16.86 21.38
N PRO A 130 -10.30 -18.15 21.03
CA PRO A 130 -9.93 -18.56 19.68
C PRO A 130 -10.96 -18.07 18.67
N GLY A 131 -10.51 -17.83 17.45
CA GLY A 131 -11.40 -17.42 16.37
C GLY A 131 -10.70 -16.79 15.19
N GLU A 132 -11.52 -16.31 14.28
CA GLU A 132 -11.10 -15.58 13.08
C GLU A 132 -11.28 -14.08 13.34
N TYR A 133 -10.16 -13.41 13.54
CA TYR A 133 -10.15 -11.97 13.81
C TYR A 133 -10.08 -11.21 12.49
N SER A 134 -11.12 -10.48 12.18
CA SER A 134 -11.17 -9.62 10.99
C SER A 134 -10.22 -8.44 11.13
N ILE A 135 -9.44 -8.20 10.08
CA ILE A 135 -8.49 -7.09 9.99
C ILE A 135 -8.98 -6.14 8.91
N LEU A 136 -9.03 -4.87 9.25
CA LEU A 136 -9.31 -3.78 8.32
C LEU A 136 -8.18 -2.78 8.34
N ILE A 137 -7.65 -2.46 7.15
CA ILE A 137 -6.63 -1.41 6.98
C ILE A 137 -7.19 -0.36 6.03
N GLU A 138 -7.14 0.89 6.48
CA GLU A 138 -7.67 2.04 5.76
C GLU A 138 -6.57 3.09 5.59
N VAL A 139 -6.59 3.78 4.46
CA VAL A 139 -5.80 4.99 4.22
C VAL A 139 -6.76 6.12 3.89
N ASP A 140 -6.70 7.21 4.68
CA ASP A 140 -7.60 8.37 4.56
C ASP A 140 -9.09 7.96 4.58
N ASP A 141 -9.45 7.05 5.50
CA ASP A 141 -10.79 6.46 5.67
C ASP A 141 -11.27 5.59 4.49
N GLU A 142 -10.38 5.30 3.53
CA GLU A 142 -10.68 4.38 2.42
C GLU A 142 -10.07 3.00 2.71
N PRO A 143 -10.85 1.92 2.68
CA PRO A 143 -10.34 0.58 2.92
C PRO A 143 -9.42 0.13 1.78
N ILE A 144 -8.23 -0.35 2.14
CA ILE A 144 -7.23 -0.89 1.22
C ILE A 144 -7.01 -2.40 1.40
N LEU A 145 -7.35 -2.93 2.57
CA LEU A 145 -7.28 -4.36 2.87
C LEU A 145 -8.36 -4.74 3.87
N ALA A 146 -9.07 -5.82 3.55
CA ALA A 146 -9.90 -6.55 4.49
C ALA A 146 -9.48 -8.02 4.44
N THR A 147 -9.05 -8.58 5.57
CA THR A 147 -8.55 -9.96 5.70
C THR A 147 -8.75 -10.46 7.13
N ASN A 148 -8.23 -11.63 7.44
CA ASN A 148 -8.40 -12.25 8.74
C ASN A 148 -7.08 -12.77 9.31
N LEU A 149 -6.98 -12.81 10.64
CA LEU A 149 -5.95 -13.50 11.41
C LEU A 149 -6.62 -14.61 12.22
N ILE A 150 -6.12 -15.82 12.05
CA ILE A 150 -6.64 -16.97 12.80
C ILE A 150 -5.86 -17.10 14.10
N VAL A 151 -6.61 -17.19 15.21
CA VAL A 151 -6.06 -17.44 16.54
C VAL A 151 -6.69 -18.72 17.09
N SER A 152 -5.87 -19.72 17.38
CA SER A 152 -6.31 -21.06 17.78
C SER A 152 -5.52 -21.61 18.96
#